data_a28843cac21724486c11c4ccf7733024
#
_entry.id   a28843cac21724486c11c4ccf7733024
#
_cell.length_a   1.000
_cell.length_b   1.000
_cell.length_c   1.000
_cell.angle_alpha   90.00
_cell.angle_beta   90.00
_cell.angle_gamma   90.00
#
_symmetry.space_group_name_H-M   'P 1'
#
loop_
_entity.id
_entity.type
_entity.pdbx_description
1 polymer ?
#
loop_
_entity_poly.entity_id
_entity_poly.type
_entity_poly.pdbx_seq_one_letter_code
_entity_poly.pdbx_strand_id
1 'polypeptide(L)'
;SSDNTQITLDSTSKEVTYGDSITLKASVTSDTPQTVTWKSSNTAVAIVKDGIVTATGKGTAKITASLPNGRSAVCTVKVTTKKLPTSGYFYASTAQYTGSAIIPTVTVKDGSNVLRQNIDYRVIVTNNVKIGHANITISGMGNYYGSYSAGFDIIPAKQTIQKLETRYKGFFVDWAQKGSATGYDIQYSTSVNMSGAASKHLTANKPDNLTISGLTADKTYYVRVRSYTNVGSKTYYGPWSDIKSIKTAKYDITKASVSGISTKAYTGKAITQNITVKYNGTVLKNGSDYTTSYSNNKKIGKAIVKITGKGKYGGIITKTFTINPAKQEIQKLTSKSKAFFVDWAQKGSATGYEIQYATNSKFTNAKKVTIKNNKTDKTTISKLRGNKKYYVRVRSYTAVNGTNHIV
;
A
#
# COMPACT_ATOMS: atom_id res chain seq x y z
N SER A 1 -73.52 -43.29 40.86
CA SER A 1 -72.20 -43.24 41.56
C SER A 1 -71.47 -41.99 41.15
N SER A 2 -71.07 -41.11 42.08
CA SER A 2 -70.22 -39.95 41.84
C SER A 2 -68.85 -40.44 41.44
N ASP A 3 -68.38 -40.00 40.30
CA ASP A 3 -67.02 -40.25 39.85
C ASP A 3 -66.02 -39.53 40.77
N ASN A 4 -65.37 -40.30 41.68
CA ASN A 4 -64.39 -39.79 42.62
C ASN A 4 -62.96 -39.74 42.05
N THR A 5 -62.80 -39.94 40.76
CA THR A 5 -61.50 -39.92 40.11
C THR A 5 -60.88 -38.51 40.20
N GLN A 6 -59.69 -38.48 40.80
CA GLN A 6 -58.91 -37.19 41.02
C GLN A 6 -57.54 -37.29 40.37
N ILE A 7 -57.02 -36.13 39.99
CA ILE A 7 -55.65 -36.02 39.49
C ILE A 7 -54.94 -34.94 40.26
N THR A 8 -53.71 -35.19 40.65
CA THR A 8 -52.77 -34.24 41.24
C THR A 8 -51.41 -34.34 40.56
N LEU A 9 -50.64 -33.27 40.60
CA LEU A 9 -49.24 -33.23 40.17
C LEU A 9 -48.33 -33.19 41.41
N ASP A 10 -47.15 -33.75 41.28
CA ASP A 10 -46.10 -33.71 42.33
C ASP A 10 -45.54 -32.31 42.56
N SER A 11 -45.86 -31.36 41.68
CA SER A 11 -45.53 -29.93 41.87
C SER A 11 -46.56 -29.03 41.19
N THR A 12 -46.86 -27.88 41.79
CA THR A 12 -47.71 -26.82 41.24
C THR A 12 -46.92 -25.70 40.61
N SER A 13 -45.59 -25.66 40.85
CA SER A 13 -44.67 -24.66 40.31
C SER A 13 -43.26 -25.22 40.16
N LYS A 14 -42.64 -25.00 39.04
CA LYS A 14 -41.26 -25.39 38.75
C LYS A 14 -40.51 -24.29 38.01
N GLU A 15 -39.21 -24.15 38.28
CA GLU A 15 -38.30 -23.38 37.44
C GLU A 15 -37.40 -24.36 36.65
N VAL A 16 -37.20 -24.07 35.38
CA VAL A 16 -36.38 -24.90 34.47
C VAL A 16 -35.52 -23.96 33.64
N THR A 17 -34.25 -24.28 33.49
CA THR A 17 -33.35 -23.54 32.63
C THR A 17 -33.65 -23.87 31.16
N TYR A 18 -33.59 -22.88 30.28
CA TYR A 18 -33.71 -23.08 28.83
C TYR A 18 -32.85 -24.23 28.34
N GLY A 19 -33.45 -25.12 27.56
CA GLY A 19 -32.83 -26.33 27.02
C GLY A 19 -32.87 -27.57 27.93
N ASP A 20 -33.18 -27.39 29.21
CA ASP A 20 -33.31 -28.51 30.13
C ASP A 20 -34.71 -29.10 30.12
N SER A 21 -34.85 -30.31 30.70
CA SER A 21 -36.12 -31.00 30.87
C SER A 21 -36.30 -31.38 32.32
N ILE A 22 -37.56 -31.39 32.75
CA ILE A 22 -38.00 -31.95 34.04
C ILE A 22 -39.12 -32.96 33.82
N THR A 23 -39.36 -33.83 34.80
CA THR A 23 -40.48 -34.71 34.78
C THR A 23 -41.49 -34.29 35.84
N LEU A 24 -42.75 -34.09 35.42
CA LEU A 24 -43.90 -33.96 36.30
C LEU A 24 -44.57 -35.31 36.42
N LYS A 25 -44.87 -35.71 37.65
CA LYS A 25 -45.57 -36.94 37.95
C LYS A 25 -47.02 -36.66 38.29
N ALA A 26 -47.92 -37.23 37.53
CA ALA A 26 -49.36 -37.21 37.83
C ALA A 26 -49.77 -38.41 38.72
N SER A 27 -50.49 -38.11 39.75
CA SER A 27 -51.09 -39.11 40.60
C SER A 27 -52.60 -39.10 40.38
N VAL A 28 -53.15 -40.28 40.02
CA VAL A 28 -54.56 -40.44 39.73
C VAL A 28 -55.15 -41.37 40.77
N THR A 29 -56.19 -40.91 41.47
CA THR A 29 -56.99 -41.77 42.38
C THR A 29 -58.18 -42.25 41.61
N SER A 30 -58.19 -43.54 41.25
CA SER A 30 -59.25 -44.17 40.47
C SER A 30 -59.21 -45.68 40.64
N ASP A 31 -60.41 -46.33 40.61
CA ASP A 31 -60.56 -47.77 40.65
C ASP A 31 -60.17 -48.44 39.32
N THR A 32 -60.01 -47.69 38.27
CA THR A 32 -59.61 -48.14 36.92
C THR A 32 -58.50 -47.36 36.35
N PRO A 33 -57.61 -47.93 35.50
CA PRO A 33 -56.55 -47.15 34.81
C PRO A 33 -57.19 -46.04 34.01
N GLN A 34 -56.57 -44.84 34.14
CA GLN A 34 -56.96 -43.61 33.42
C GLN A 34 -55.84 -43.11 32.51
N THR A 35 -56.25 -42.68 31.33
CA THR A 35 -55.33 -42.05 30.43
C THR A 35 -55.14 -40.55 30.82
N VAL A 36 -53.92 -40.14 31.06
CA VAL A 36 -53.55 -38.73 31.32
C VAL A 36 -53.12 -38.01 30.02
N THR A 37 -53.85 -36.97 29.71
CA THR A 37 -53.52 -36.13 28.58
C THR A 37 -52.75 -34.88 29.06
N TRP A 38 -51.60 -34.56 28.44
CA TRP A 38 -50.75 -33.46 28.78
C TRP A 38 -50.84 -32.34 27.76
N LYS A 39 -50.90 -31.08 28.23
CA LYS A 39 -50.95 -29.90 27.37
C LYS A 39 -50.15 -28.75 27.96
N SER A 40 -49.44 -28.05 27.11
CA SER A 40 -48.81 -26.77 27.44
C SER A 40 -49.64 -25.57 26.94
N SER A 41 -49.75 -24.53 27.76
CA SER A 41 -50.42 -23.28 27.39
C SER A 41 -49.60 -22.47 26.38
N ASN A 42 -48.30 -22.70 26.31
CA ASN A 42 -47.39 -21.99 25.40
C ASN A 42 -46.21 -22.91 25.04
N THR A 43 -46.27 -23.50 23.88
CA THR A 43 -45.21 -24.40 23.38
C THR A 43 -43.92 -23.67 22.97
N ALA A 44 -43.96 -22.35 22.79
CA ALA A 44 -42.76 -21.55 22.60
C ALA A 44 -41.94 -21.39 23.90
N VAL A 45 -42.57 -21.61 25.05
CA VAL A 45 -41.92 -21.56 26.38
C VAL A 45 -41.56 -22.96 26.85
N ALA A 46 -42.52 -23.89 26.81
CA ALA A 46 -42.32 -25.29 27.24
C ALA A 46 -43.22 -26.21 26.46
N ILE A 47 -42.67 -27.33 26.04
CA ILE A 47 -43.42 -28.47 25.50
C ILE A 47 -43.52 -29.57 26.54
N VAL A 48 -44.57 -30.41 26.44
CA VAL A 48 -44.73 -31.57 27.34
C VAL A 48 -45.11 -32.82 26.56
N LYS A 49 -44.49 -33.93 26.91
CA LYS A 49 -44.83 -35.27 26.41
C LYS A 49 -44.68 -36.25 27.55
N ASP A 50 -45.79 -36.98 27.87
CA ASP A 50 -45.79 -38.03 28.89
C ASP A 50 -45.23 -37.57 30.26
N GLY A 51 -45.53 -36.34 30.64
CA GLY A 51 -45.01 -35.67 31.85
C GLY A 51 -43.62 -35.10 31.76
N ILE A 52 -42.88 -35.35 30.70
CA ILE A 52 -41.57 -34.72 30.45
C ILE A 52 -41.78 -33.34 29.86
N VAL A 53 -41.36 -32.32 30.59
CA VAL A 53 -41.46 -30.93 30.21
C VAL A 53 -40.10 -30.46 29.74
N THR A 54 -40.00 -30.01 28.50
CA THR A 54 -38.77 -29.45 27.93
C THR A 54 -38.91 -27.95 27.76
N ALA A 55 -37.93 -27.20 28.29
CA ALA A 55 -37.87 -25.76 28.22
C ALA A 55 -37.41 -25.28 26.85
N THR A 56 -38.28 -24.68 26.05
CA THR A 56 -38.04 -24.28 24.67
C THR A 56 -37.82 -22.77 24.48
N GLY A 57 -38.13 -21.93 25.47
CA GLY A 57 -37.91 -20.49 25.45
C GLY A 57 -38.21 -19.86 26.81
N LYS A 58 -37.53 -18.77 27.15
CA LYS A 58 -37.76 -18.03 28.39
C LYS A 58 -39.24 -17.56 28.50
N GLY A 59 -39.77 -17.61 29.68
CA GLY A 59 -41.15 -17.21 29.95
C GLY A 59 -41.84 -18.10 30.94
N THR A 60 -43.17 -18.07 30.96
CA THR A 60 -43.99 -18.89 31.83
C THR A 60 -45.04 -19.62 31.01
N ALA A 61 -45.20 -20.90 31.25
CA ALA A 61 -46.26 -21.73 30.66
C ALA A 61 -46.96 -22.55 31.75
N LYS A 62 -48.24 -22.82 31.55
CA LYS A 62 -49.03 -23.76 32.39
C LYS A 62 -49.02 -25.13 31.73
N ILE A 63 -48.56 -26.12 32.45
CA ILE A 63 -48.62 -27.52 32.04
C ILE A 63 -49.78 -28.16 32.73
N THR A 64 -50.70 -28.64 31.95
CA THR A 64 -51.96 -29.25 32.44
C THR A 64 -51.96 -30.73 32.13
N ALA A 65 -52.22 -31.53 33.17
CA ALA A 65 -52.53 -32.96 33.07
C ALA A 65 -54.03 -33.11 33.24
N SER A 66 -54.71 -33.74 32.30
CA SER A 66 -56.14 -33.85 32.26
C SER A 66 -56.59 -35.31 32.18
N LEU A 67 -57.71 -35.67 32.84
CA LEU A 67 -58.39 -36.92 32.73
C LEU A 67 -59.55 -36.85 31.73
N PRO A 68 -60.01 -38.00 31.21
CA PRO A 68 -61.17 -38.07 30.32
C PRO A 68 -62.45 -37.44 30.89
N ASN A 69 -62.62 -37.44 32.24
CA ASN A 69 -63.75 -36.85 32.93
C ASN A 69 -63.68 -35.31 33.03
N GLY A 70 -62.68 -34.69 32.45
CA GLY A 70 -62.47 -33.26 32.46
C GLY A 70 -61.76 -32.70 33.70
N ARG A 71 -61.42 -33.48 34.69
CA ARG A 71 -60.62 -33.09 35.84
C ARG A 71 -59.17 -32.93 35.41
N SER A 72 -58.50 -31.90 35.97
CA SER A 72 -57.14 -31.56 35.63
C SER A 72 -56.31 -31.03 36.79
N ALA A 73 -55.04 -31.17 36.71
CA ALA A 73 -54.04 -30.54 37.59
C ALA A 73 -53.07 -29.68 36.75
N VAL A 74 -52.61 -28.60 37.30
CA VAL A 74 -51.78 -27.61 36.60
C VAL A 74 -50.48 -27.36 37.36
N CYS A 75 -49.37 -27.33 36.65
CA CYS A 75 -48.09 -26.84 37.12
C CYS A 75 -47.69 -25.61 36.32
N THR A 76 -47.37 -24.54 37.01
CA THR A 76 -46.81 -23.36 36.38
C THR A 76 -45.31 -23.54 36.24
N VAL A 77 -44.82 -23.55 34.99
CA VAL A 77 -43.41 -23.74 34.68
C VAL A 77 -42.84 -22.41 34.22
N LYS A 78 -41.85 -21.90 34.95
CA LYS A 78 -41.06 -20.74 34.61
C LYS A 78 -39.76 -21.19 33.97
N VAL A 79 -39.55 -20.83 32.71
CA VAL A 79 -38.30 -21.11 32.01
C VAL A 79 -37.39 -19.88 32.17
N THR A 80 -36.23 -20.11 32.77
CA THR A 80 -35.17 -19.13 32.94
C THR A 80 -34.15 -19.19 31.83
N THR A 81 -33.43 -18.09 31.64
CA THR A 81 -32.36 -18.01 30.65
C THR A 81 -31.19 -18.93 31.00
N LYS A 82 -30.49 -19.40 29.99
CA LYS A 82 -29.26 -20.18 30.11
C LYS A 82 -28.05 -19.27 30.03
N LYS A 83 -27.03 -19.53 30.85
CA LYS A 83 -25.77 -18.78 30.73
C LYS A 83 -25.08 -19.12 29.42
N LEU A 84 -24.50 -18.12 28.73
CA LEU A 84 -23.65 -18.40 27.58
C LEU A 84 -22.55 -19.38 27.94
N PRO A 85 -22.20 -20.33 27.03
CA PRO A 85 -21.17 -21.32 27.29
C PRO A 85 -19.85 -20.66 27.64
N THR A 86 -18.99 -21.35 28.41
CA THR A 86 -17.64 -20.93 28.71
C THR A 86 -16.65 -21.28 27.59
N SER A 87 -17.07 -22.08 26.61
CA SER A 87 -16.32 -22.52 25.44
C SER A 87 -17.23 -22.53 24.21
N GLY A 88 -16.69 -22.80 23.06
CA GLY A 88 -17.50 -22.84 21.81
C GLY A 88 -17.56 -21.53 21.04
N TYR A 89 -16.62 -20.63 21.32
CA TYR A 89 -16.44 -19.36 20.59
C TYR A 89 -15.39 -19.53 19.51
N PHE A 90 -15.75 -19.20 18.27
CA PHE A 90 -14.87 -19.32 17.10
C PHE A 90 -14.81 -17.98 16.39
N TYR A 91 -13.62 -17.43 16.24
CA TYR A 91 -13.32 -16.22 15.49
C TYR A 91 -11.83 -16.22 15.08
N ALA A 92 -11.48 -15.46 14.06
CA ALA A 92 -10.09 -15.32 13.67
C ALA A 92 -9.32 -14.52 14.73
N SER A 93 -8.14 -15.01 15.14
CA SER A 93 -7.28 -14.35 16.13
C SER A 93 -6.54 -13.13 15.57
N THR A 94 -6.44 -13.01 14.23
CA THR A 94 -5.81 -11.91 13.54
C THR A 94 -6.62 -11.48 12.33
N ALA A 95 -6.52 -10.18 11.98
CA ALA A 95 -7.05 -9.61 10.74
C ALA A 95 -6.06 -8.60 10.18
N GLN A 96 -6.02 -8.46 8.86
CA GLN A 96 -5.16 -7.47 8.22
C GLN A 96 -5.81 -6.09 8.23
N TYR A 97 -5.01 -5.06 8.48
CA TYR A 97 -5.43 -3.66 8.46
C TYR A 97 -5.99 -3.26 7.09
N THR A 98 -7.15 -2.62 7.11
CA THR A 98 -7.84 -2.14 5.89
C THR A 98 -8.00 -0.62 5.84
N GLY A 99 -7.74 0.07 6.96
CA GLY A 99 -8.06 1.48 7.14
C GLY A 99 -9.50 1.76 7.61
N SER A 100 -10.33 0.73 7.67
CA SER A 100 -11.73 0.80 8.10
C SER A 100 -11.99 -0.14 9.28
N ALA A 101 -13.14 0.00 9.93
CA ALA A 101 -13.54 -0.87 11.03
C ALA A 101 -13.60 -2.33 10.58
N ILE A 102 -12.96 -3.22 11.33
CA ILE A 102 -12.94 -4.68 11.09
C ILE A 102 -13.87 -5.33 12.09
N ILE A 103 -14.85 -6.06 11.57
CA ILE A 103 -15.80 -6.84 12.36
C ILE A 103 -15.56 -8.31 12.01
N PRO A 104 -14.99 -9.11 12.95
CA PRO A 104 -14.73 -10.51 12.69
C PRO A 104 -16.04 -11.29 12.64
N THR A 105 -16.08 -12.35 11.85
CA THR A 105 -17.15 -13.33 11.92
C THR A 105 -16.99 -14.13 13.22
N VAL A 106 -18.00 -14.06 14.09
CA VAL A 106 -18.04 -14.79 15.36
C VAL A 106 -19.08 -15.89 15.29
N THR A 107 -18.66 -17.13 15.52
CA THR A 107 -19.56 -18.27 15.67
C THR A 107 -19.56 -18.71 17.14
N VAL A 108 -20.76 -18.85 17.72
CA VAL A 108 -20.95 -19.30 19.11
C VAL A 108 -21.73 -20.61 19.07
N LYS A 109 -21.26 -21.61 19.79
CA LYS A 109 -21.94 -22.90 19.91
C LYS A 109 -22.30 -23.22 21.37
N ASP A 110 -23.48 -23.75 21.58
CA ASP A 110 -23.90 -24.38 22.82
C ASP A 110 -23.99 -25.89 22.57
N GLY A 111 -22.95 -26.62 22.98
CA GLY A 111 -22.77 -28.02 22.57
C GLY A 111 -22.61 -28.11 21.04
N SER A 112 -23.49 -28.89 20.40
CA SER A 112 -23.55 -29.01 18.94
C SER A 112 -24.42 -27.94 18.27
N ASN A 113 -25.17 -27.13 19.05
CA ASN A 113 -26.06 -26.11 18.51
C ASN A 113 -25.32 -24.84 18.18
N VAL A 114 -25.42 -24.39 16.92
CA VAL A 114 -24.91 -23.09 16.49
C VAL A 114 -25.92 -22.03 16.89
N LEU A 115 -25.50 -21.08 17.73
CA LEU A 115 -26.35 -19.99 18.17
C LEU A 115 -26.47 -18.93 17.08
N ARG A 116 -27.55 -18.15 17.11
CA ARG A 116 -27.90 -17.15 16.11
C ARG A 116 -27.53 -15.76 16.60
N GLN A 117 -26.67 -15.07 15.86
CA GLN A 117 -26.33 -13.69 16.16
C GLN A 117 -27.55 -12.78 16.04
N ASN A 118 -27.65 -11.80 16.96
CA ASN A 118 -28.77 -10.87 17.13
C ASN A 118 -30.10 -11.52 17.57
N ILE A 119 -30.08 -12.79 17.92
CA ILE A 119 -31.23 -13.52 18.51
C ILE A 119 -30.80 -14.13 19.86
N ASP A 120 -29.75 -14.93 19.82
CA ASP A 120 -29.24 -15.66 20.99
C ASP A 120 -28.03 -14.91 21.62
N TYR A 121 -27.32 -14.13 20.85
CA TYR A 121 -26.22 -13.27 21.30
C TYR A 121 -26.02 -12.06 20.39
N ARG A 122 -25.36 -11.05 20.90
CA ARG A 122 -24.86 -9.88 20.14
C ARG A 122 -23.36 -9.78 20.27
N VAL A 123 -22.72 -9.15 19.27
CA VAL A 123 -21.29 -8.90 19.22
C VAL A 123 -21.04 -7.39 19.17
N ILE A 124 -20.18 -6.90 20.04
CA ILE A 124 -19.67 -5.53 20.04
C ILE A 124 -18.17 -5.60 19.87
N VAL A 125 -17.64 -4.83 18.92
CA VAL A 125 -16.19 -4.77 18.62
C VAL A 125 -15.72 -3.35 18.82
N THR A 126 -14.62 -3.17 19.55
CA THR A 126 -14.01 -1.86 19.80
C THR A 126 -12.52 -1.90 19.50
N ASN A 127 -11.90 -0.71 19.30
CA ASN A 127 -10.50 -0.57 18.90
C ASN A 127 -10.14 -1.32 17.60
N ASN A 128 -11.11 -1.42 16.69
CA ASN A 128 -11.07 -2.30 15.53
C ASN A 128 -10.77 -1.58 14.20
N VAL A 129 -10.22 -0.36 14.25
CA VAL A 129 -9.87 0.42 13.06
C VAL A 129 -8.37 0.47 12.82
N LYS A 130 -7.58 0.61 13.89
CA LYS A 130 -6.13 0.77 13.81
C LYS A 130 -5.40 -0.54 14.07
N ILE A 131 -4.16 -0.64 13.58
CA ILE A 131 -3.27 -1.75 13.94
C ILE A 131 -3.10 -1.79 15.45
N GLY A 132 -3.19 -2.98 16.02
CA GLY A 132 -3.15 -3.21 17.46
C GLY A 132 -4.16 -4.25 17.91
N HIS A 133 -4.41 -4.30 19.20
CA HIS A 133 -5.37 -5.25 19.79
C HIS A 133 -6.79 -4.67 19.77
N ALA A 134 -7.71 -5.38 19.14
CA ALA A 134 -9.15 -5.08 19.12
C ALA A 134 -9.88 -5.95 20.14
N ASN A 135 -10.95 -5.42 20.75
CA ASN A 135 -11.75 -6.10 21.74
C ASN A 135 -13.08 -6.58 21.14
N ILE A 136 -13.46 -7.79 21.53
CA ILE A 136 -14.75 -8.39 21.20
C ILE A 136 -15.49 -8.62 22.51
N THR A 137 -16.75 -8.16 22.59
CA THR A 137 -17.67 -8.52 23.66
C THR A 137 -18.85 -9.26 23.07
N ILE A 138 -19.08 -10.48 23.51
CA ILE A 138 -20.20 -11.32 23.11
C ILE A 138 -21.16 -11.38 24.30
N SER A 139 -22.38 -10.90 24.14
CA SER A 139 -23.38 -10.84 25.20
C SER A 139 -24.61 -11.66 24.83
N GLY A 140 -25.09 -12.47 25.77
CA GLY A 140 -26.32 -13.25 25.61
C GLY A 140 -27.55 -12.39 25.42
N MET A 141 -28.45 -12.87 24.59
CA MET A 141 -29.77 -12.31 24.29
C MET A 141 -30.81 -13.38 24.30
N GLY A 142 -32.09 -12.97 24.39
CA GLY A 142 -33.19 -13.95 24.26
C GLY A 142 -33.15 -14.99 25.38
N ASN A 143 -32.88 -16.23 25.02
CA ASN A 143 -32.82 -17.35 25.94
C ASN A 143 -31.48 -17.50 26.68
N TYR A 144 -30.50 -16.62 26.36
CA TYR A 144 -29.16 -16.66 26.95
C TYR A 144 -28.85 -15.36 27.73
N TYR A 145 -28.02 -15.49 28.77
CA TYR A 145 -27.48 -14.35 29.51
C TYR A 145 -25.98 -14.48 29.74
N GLY A 146 -25.38 -13.44 30.22
CA GLY A 146 -23.95 -13.34 30.50
C GLY A 146 -23.17 -12.81 29.31
N SER A 147 -21.87 -12.61 29.50
CA SER A 147 -21.01 -12.07 28.49
C SER A 147 -19.66 -12.79 28.48
N TYR A 148 -19.04 -12.78 27.31
CA TYR A 148 -17.70 -13.29 27.07
C TYR A 148 -16.86 -12.20 26.42
N SER A 149 -15.67 -11.93 26.99
CA SER A 149 -14.72 -10.96 26.43
C SER A 149 -13.56 -11.68 25.74
N ALA A 150 -13.26 -11.22 24.56
CA ALA A 150 -12.24 -11.78 23.68
C ALA A 150 -11.54 -10.64 22.93
N GLY A 151 -10.58 -10.98 22.11
CA GLY A 151 -9.91 -10.02 21.26
C GLY A 151 -9.23 -10.66 20.07
N PHE A 152 -8.83 -9.83 19.12
CA PHE A 152 -8.02 -10.23 17.98
C PHE A 152 -7.01 -9.12 17.66
N ASP A 153 -5.94 -9.50 17.01
CA ASP A 153 -4.92 -8.54 16.62
C ASP A 153 -5.16 -8.07 15.19
N ILE A 154 -5.18 -6.74 14.99
CA ILE A 154 -5.13 -6.14 13.67
C ILE A 154 -3.66 -5.94 13.35
N ILE A 155 -3.18 -6.65 12.34
CA ILE A 155 -1.79 -6.63 11.88
C ILE A 155 -1.66 -5.83 10.58
N PRO A 156 -0.45 -5.31 10.24
CA PRO A 156 -0.23 -4.67 8.97
C PRO A 156 -0.68 -5.53 7.79
N ALA A 157 -1.20 -4.92 6.74
CA ALA A 157 -1.59 -5.62 5.53
C ALA A 157 -0.38 -6.25 4.84
N LYS A 158 -0.61 -7.35 4.10
CA LYS A 158 0.41 -8.02 3.29
C LYS A 158 1.12 -7.00 2.39
N GLN A 159 2.45 -7.10 2.35
CA GLN A 159 3.29 -6.23 1.55
C GLN A 159 3.40 -6.72 0.10
N THR A 160 3.74 -5.80 -0.80
CA THR A 160 3.93 -6.09 -2.23
C THR A 160 5.25 -5.52 -2.70
N ILE A 161 6.10 -6.34 -3.30
CA ILE A 161 7.29 -5.88 -4.03
C ILE A 161 6.82 -5.31 -5.37
N GLN A 162 7.04 -4.02 -5.58
CA GLN A 162 6.65 -3.29 -6.80
C GLN A 162 7.71 -3.42 -7.88
N LYS A 163 8.99 -3.36 -7.49
CA LYS A 163 10.10 -3.38 -8.43
C LYS A 163 11.31 -4.14 -7.89
N LEU A 164 11.96 -4.90 -8.75
CA LEU A 164 13.29 -5.45 -8.55
C LEU A 164 14.16 -5.06 -9.74
N GLU A 165 15.36 -4.55 -9.48
CA GLU A 165 16.33 -4.23 -10.52
C GLU A 165 17.67 -4.86 -10.22
N THR A 166 18.23 -5.49 -11.24
CA THR A 166 19.56 -6.08 -11.18
C THR A 166 20.63 -5.02 -10.96
N ARG A 167 21.59 -5.32 -10.06
CA ARG A 167 22.82 -4.56 -9.85
C ARG A 167 24.02 -5.53 -9.88
N TYR A 168 25.21 -5.02 -10.12
CA TYR A 168 26.42 -5.81 -9.94
C TYR A 168 26.64 -6.11 -8.45
N LYS A 169 26.75 -7.38 -8.10
CA LYS A 169 26.85 -7.85 -6.71
C LYS A 169 25.75 -7.29 -5.79
N GLY A 170 24.52 -7.17 -6.32
CA GLY A 170 23.41 -6.61 -5.57
C GLY A 170 22.14 -6.52 -6.38
N PHE A 171 21.12 -5.94 -5.79
CA PHE A 171 19.85 -5.60 -6.44
C PHE A 171 19.19 -4.42 -5.73
N PHE A 172 18.34 -3.74 -6.46
CA PHE A 172 17.42 -2.74 -5.92
C PHE A 172 16.06 -3.38 -5.73
N VAL A 173 15.43 -3.14 -4.59
CA VAL A 173 14.06 -3.57 -4.27
C VAL A 173 13.23 -2.37 -3.85
N ASP A 174 12.03 -2.28 -4.38
CA ASP A 174 11.03 -1.25 -4.12
C ASP A 174 9.71 -1.94 -3.77
N TRP A 175 9.01 -1.43 -2.76
CA TRP A 175 7.76 -1.99 -2.25
C TRP A 175 6.73 -0.89 -2.00
N ALA A 176 5.46 -1.28 -1.83
CA ALA A 176 4.39 -0.35 -1.55
C ALA A 176 4.56 0.31 -0.17
N GLN A 177 4.66 1.64 -0.14
CA GLN A 177 4.70 2.39 1.11
C GLN A 177 3.39 2.21 1.87
N LYS A 178 3.50 1.99 3.20
CA LYS A 178 2.36 1.88 4.11
C LYS A 178 2.43 2.99 5.16
N GLY A 179 1.50 3.93 5.11
CA GLY A 179 1.44 5.06 6.05
C GLY A 179 1.29 4.65 7.51
N SER A 180 0.71 3.48 7.76
CA SER A 180 0.54 2.89 9.10
C SER A 180 1.78 2.13 9.61
N ALA A 181 2.81 1.93 8.78
CA ALA A 181 4.01 1.19 9.16
C ALA A 181 4.96 2.04 10.01
N THR A 182 5.57 1.42 11.01
CA THR A 182 6.75 1.97 11.68
C THR A 182 7.99 1.74 10.83
N GLY A 183 8.07 0.61 10.15
CA GLY A 183 9.16 0.26 9.27
C GLY A 183 8.93 -1.03 8.50
N TYR A 184 10.01 -1.59 7.96
CA TYR A 184 9.97 -2.74 7.07
C TYR A 184 11.10 -3.72 7.39
N ASP A 185 10.82 -5.01 7.16
CA ASP A 185 11.82 -6.06 7.10
C ASP A 185 11.96 -6.55 5.67
N ILE A 186 13.19 -6.64 5.19
CA ILE A 186 13.52 -7.22 3.89
C ILE A 186 14.35 -8.47 4.14
N GLN A 187 13.93 -9.60 3.60
CA GLN A 187 14.70 -10.83 3.63
C GLN A 187 15.09 -11.26 2.23
N TYR A 188 16.29 -11.80 2.11
CA TYR A 188 16.82 -12.31 0.85
C TYR A 188 17.70 -13.55 1.08
N SER A 189 17.59 -14.51 0.18
CA SER A 189 18.30 -15.80 0.25
C SER A 189 18.60 -16.32 -1.15
N THR A 190 19.61 -17.17 -1.28
CA THR A 190 19.83 -17.95 -2.51
C THR A 190 18.93 -19.18 -2.58
N SER A 191 18.19 -19.48 -1.55
CA SER A 191 17.22 -20.58 -1.47
C SER A 191 15.79 -20.09 -1.64
N VAL A 192 15.01 -20.77 -2.48
CA VAL A 192 13.60 -20.43 -2.75
C VAL A 192 12.71 -20.52 -1.50
N ASN A 193 13.04 -21.42 -0.58
CA ASN A 193 12.33 -21.56 0.69
C ASN A 193 12.81 -20.57 1.78
N MET A 194 13.66 -19.61 1.40
CA MET A 194 14.22 -18.60 2.30
C MET A 194 15.11 -19.16 3.41
N SER A 195 15.60 -20.39 3.29
CA SER A 195 16.56 -20.96 4.22
C SER A 195 17.85 -20.13 4.24
N GLY A 196 18.38 -19.88 5.44
CA GLY A 196 19.58 -19.06 5.64
C GLY A 196 19.43 -17.60 5.18
N ALA A 197 18.21 -17.06 5.15
CA ALA A 197 17.96 -15.72 4.67
C ALA A 197 18.69 -14.66 5.50
N ALA A 198 19.34 -13.72 4.82
CA ALA A 198 19.80 -12.48 5.40
C ALA A 198 18.61 -11.48 5.52
N SER A 199 18.70 -10.60 6.50
CA SER A 199 17.65 -9.63 6.78
C SER A 199 18.19 -8.21 6.84
N LYS A 200 17.38 -7.26 6.38
CA LYS A 200 17.53 -5.82 6.61
C LYS A 200 16.29 -5.32 7.35
N HIS A 201 16.51 -4.60 8.43
CA HIS A 201 15.47 -4.00 9.26
C HIS A 201 15.52 -2.49 9.11
N LEU A 202 14.44 -1.88 8.62
CA LEU A 202 14.29 -0.44 8.46
C LEU A 202 13.36 0.10 9.54
N THR A 203 13.80 1.13 10.25
CA THR A 203 13.08 1.71 11.40
C THR A 203 12.23 2.93 11.04
N ALA A 204 12.05 3.18 9.76
CA ALA A 204 11.21 4.26 9.24
C ALA A 204 10.30 3.74 8.12
N ASN A 205 9.15 4.39 7.93
CA ASN A 205 8.24 4.05 6.82
C ASN A 205 8.62 4.70 5.50
N LYS A 206 9.69 5.47 5.47
CA LYS A 206 10.38 6.03 4.29
C LYS A 206 11.89 5.88 4.49
N PRO A 207 12.63 5.56 3.43
CA PRO A 207 12.18 5.23 2.07
C PRO A 207 11.47 3.87 2.00
N ASP A 208 10.71 3.69 0.93
CA ASP A 208 10.01 2.45 0.56
C ASP A 208 10.82 1.58 -0.43
N ASN A 209 12.10 1.76 -0.46
CA ASN A 209 13.04 1.04 -1.32
C ASN A 209 14.40 0.88 -0.66
N LEU A 210 15.19 -0.04 -1.17
CA LEU A 210 16.54 -0.31 -0.69
C LEU A 210 17.41 -0.92 -1.79
N THR A 211 18.68 -0.55 -1.81
CA THR A 211 19.69 -1.26 -2.58
C THR A 211 20.43 -2.23 -1.66
N ILE A 212 20.38 -3.52 -1.97
CA ILE A 212 21.16 -4.56 -1.32
C ILE A 212 22.45 -4.74 -2.13
N SER A 213 23.59 -4.66 -1.47
CA SER A 213 24.91 -4.79 -2.08
C SER A 213 25.81 -5.79 -1.33
N GLY A 214 27.00 -6.05 -1.86
CA GLY A 214 27.95 -7.00 -1.25
C GLY A 214 27.58 -8.48 -1.49
N LEU A 215 26.72 -8.74 -2.46
CA LEU A 215 26.28 -10.09 -2.82
C LEU A 215 27.22 -10.76 -3.82
N THR A 216 26.98 -12.03 -4.10
CA THR A 216 27.68 -12.78 -5.15
C THR A 216 27.16 -12.33 -6.52
N ALA A 217 28.08 -12.07 -7.47
CA ALA A 217 27.72 -11.77 -8.86
C ALA A 217 27.19 -13.01 -9.57
N ASP A 218 26.34 -12.80 -10.59
CA ASP A 218 25.76 -13.86 -11.43
C ASP A 218 24.98 -14.92 -10.63
N LYS A 219 24.36 -14.50 -9.51
CA LYS A 219 23.64 -15.37 -8.56
C LYS A 219 22.19 -14.96 -8.42
N THR A 220 21.28 -15.93 -8.40
CA THR A 220 19.86 -15.69 -8.14
C THR A 220 19.62 -15.57 -6.65
N TYR A 221 18.87 -14.54 -6.28
CA TYR A 221 18.36 -14.29 -4.94
C TYR A 221 16.84 -14.25 -4.94
N TYR A 222 16.26 -14.78 -3.89
CA TYR A 222 14.84 -14.73 -3.59
C TYR A 222 14.60 -13.68 -2.52
N VAL A 223 13.59 -12.85 -2.69
CA VAL A 223 13.37 -11.63 -1.88
C VAL A 223 11.93 -11.59 -1.42
N ARG A 224 11.72 -11.22 -0.17
CA ARG A 224 10.40 -10.90 0.38
C ARG A 224 10.49 -9.70 1.33
N VAL A 225 9.40 -8.98 1.46
CA VAL A 225 9.29 -7.78 2.31
C VAL A 225 8.04 -7.87 3.16
N ARG A 226 8.09 -7.38 4.39
CA ARG A 226 6.91 -7.14 5.23
C ARG A 226 7.01 -5.79 5.91
N SER A 227 5.87 -5.21 6.25
CA SER A 227 5.82 -4.05 7.15
C SER A 227 5.61 -4.51 8.59
N TYR A 228 6.02 -3.67 9.53
CA TYR A 228 5.68 -3.82 10.95
C TYR A 228 5.23 -2.48 11.53
N THR A 229 4.43 -2.56 12.59
CA THR A 229 3.92 -1.38 13.30
C THR A 229 4.09 -1.60 14.80
N ASN A 230 4.71 -0.63 15.46
CA ASN A 230 4.83 -0.62 16.93
C ASN A 230 3.63 0.11 17.53
N VAL A 231 2.98 -0.53 18.48
CA VAL A 231 1.89 0.05 19.28
C VAL A 231 2.24 -0.13 20.75
N GLY A 232 2.61 0.94 21.42
CA GLY A 232 3.20 0.86 22.76
C GLY A 232 4.50 0.04 22.72
N SER A 233 4.60 -0.97 23.55
CA SER A 233 5.76 -1.87 23.64
C SER A 233 5.65 -3.10 22.72
N LYS A 234 4.51 -3.29 22.02
CA LYS A 234 4.27 -4.47 21.17
C LYS A 234 4.50 -4.14 19.72
N THR A 235 5.18 -5.04 19.00
CA THR A 235 5.37 -4.99 17.55
C THR A 235 4.40 -5.92 16.87
N TYR A 236 3.66 -5.38 15.89
CA TYR A 236 2.75 -6.13 15.04
C TYR A 236 3.37 -6.28 13.65
N TYR A 237 3.57 -7.51 13.22
CA TYR A 237 4.15 -7.83 11.91
C TYR A 237 3.05 -8.18 10.93
N GLY A 238 3.14 -7.59 9.74
CA GLY A 238 2.31 -8.01 8.62
C GLY A 238 2.83 -9.31 7.98
N PRO A 239 2.00 -9.96 7.15
CA PRO A 239 2.45 -11.08 6.35
C PRO A 239 3.57 -10.67 5.40
N TRP A 240 4.48 -11.60 5.11
CA TRP A 240 5.46 -11.42 4.08
C TRP A 240 4.79 -11.26 2.71
N SER A 241 5.38 -10.44 1.85
CA SER A 241 5.04 -10.40 0.43
C SER A 241 5.23 -11.77 -0.21
N ASP A 242 4.68 -11.95 -1.40
CA ASP A 242 5.09 -13.05 -2.26
C ASP A 242 6.59 -12.95 -2.52
N ILE A 243 7.24 -14.12 -2.61
CA ILE A 243 8.66 -14.20 -2.91
C ILE A 243 8.85 -13.88 -4.38
N LYS A 244 9.75 -12.93 -4.67
CA LYS A 244 10.20 -12.65 -6.02
C LYS A 244 11.68 -12.99 -6.15
N SER A 245 12.13 -13.35 -7.34
CA SER A 245 13.52 -13.66 -7.61
C SER A 245 14.16 -12.60 -8.49
N ILE A 246 15.47 -12.40 -8.28
CA ILE A 246 16.31 -11.50 -9.06
C ILE A 246 17.70 -12.11 -9.20
N LYS A 247 18.27 -12.03 -10.40
CA LYS A 247 19.66 -12.44 -10.62
C LYS A 247 20.56 -11.22 -10.58
N THR A 248 21.61 -11.26 -9.77
CA THR A 248 22.64 -10.22 -9.75
C THR A 248 23.43 -10.21 -11.05
N ALA A 249 23.85 -9.04 -11.47
CA ALA A 249 24.61 -8.91 -12.72
C ALA A 249 25.97 -9.58 -12.62
N LYS A 250 26.42 -10.11 -13.76
CA LYS A 250 27.73 -10.74 -13.92
C LYS A 250 28.84 -9.69 -14.01
N TYR A 251 28.57 -8.55 -14.67
CA TYR A 251 29.54 -7.52 -14.97
C TYR A 251 29.12 -6.15 -14.43
N ASP A 252 30.10 -5.35 -14.03
CA ASP A 252 29.91 -3.99 -13.53
C ASP A 252 30.04 -2.99 -14.69
N ILE A 253 28.91 -2.43 -15.15
CA ILE A 253 28.90 -1.46 -16.25
C ILE A 253 29.67 -0.17 -15.91
N THR A 254 29.88 0.15 -14.63
CA THR A 254 30.64 1.33 -14.23
C THR A 254 32.10 1.28 -14.66
N LYS A 255 32.59 0.08 -15.02
CA LYS A 255 33.91 -0.16 -15.61
C LYS A 255 33.94 0.04 -17.12
N ALA A 256 32.82 0.28 -17.77
CA ALA A 256 32.73 0.53 -19.19
C ALA A 256 33.21 1.94 -19.55
N SER A 257 33.78 2.08 -20.74
CA SER A 257 34.07 3.38 -21.34
C SER A 257 32.85 3.91 -22.10
N VAL A 258 32.63 5.22 -22.03
CA VAL A 258 31.53 5.91 -22.72
C VAL A 258 32.10 6.99 -23.62
N SER A 259 31.71 7.00 -24.87
CA SER A 259 32.07 8.01 -25.87
C SER A 259 30.84 8.51 -26.64
N GLY A 260 31.00 9.59 -27.41
CA GLY A 260 29.92 10.16 -28.21
C GLY A 260 29.07 11.21 -27.48
N ILE A 261 29.46 11.61 -26.27
CA ILE A 261 28.80 12.69 -25.55
C ILE A 261 29.48 14.02 -25.92
N SER A 262 28.69 14.96 -26.40
CA SER A 262 29.19 16.27 -26.83
C SER A 262 28.21 17.38 -26.45
N THR A 263 28.73 18.61 -26.43
CA THR A 263 27.92 19.83 -26.32
C THR A 263 26.95 19.92 -27.51
N LYS A 264 25.72 20.33 -27.24
CA LYS A 264 24.63 20.42 -28.21
C LYS A 264 24.08 21.84 -28.27
N ALA A 265 23.54 22.20 -29.44
CA ALA A 265 22.79 23.44 -29.59
C ALA A 265 21.33 23.25 -29.15
N TYR A 266 20.77 24.26 -28.53
CA TYR A 266 19.36 24.29 -28.14
C TYR A 266 18.43 24.19 -29.35
N THR A 267 17.47 23.32 -29.27
CA THR A 267 16.49 23.07 -30.34
C THR A 267 15.02 23.34 -29.93
N GLY A 268 14.77 23.60 -28.65
CA GLY A 268 13.44 23.68 -28.09
C GLY A 268 12.80 22.30 -27.79
N LYS A 269 13.44 21.22 -28.24
CA LYS A 269 13.00 19.83 -28.05
C LYS A 269 13.97 19.07 -27.16
N ALA A 270 13.56 17.88 -26.68
CA ALA A 270 14.45 16.99 -25.95
C ALA A 270 15.67 16.60 -26.80
N ILE A 271 16.85 16.74 -26.23
CA ILE A 271 18.13 16.44 -26.88
C ILE A 271 18.71 15.17 -26.32
N THR A 272 19.09 14.24 -27.18
CA THR A 272 19.76 12.99 -26.86
C THR A 272 21.18 12.99 -27.42
N GLN A 273 21.97 11.99 -27.01
CA GLN A 273 23.36 11.78 -27.44
C GLN A 273 23.47 10.48 -28.22
N ASN A 274 24.35 10.43 -29.19
CA ASN A 274 24.70 9.18 -29.88
C ASN A 274 25.88 8.53 -29.16
N ILE A 275 25.55 7.67 -28.17
CA ILE A 275 26.50 7.12 -27.20
C ILE A 275 27.02 5.76 -27.67
N THR A 276 28.31 5.54 -27.51
CA THR A 276 28.95 4.21 -27.61
C THR A 276 29.46 3.81 -26.22
N VAL A 277 29.02 2.64 -25.75
CA VAL A 277 29.44 2.03 -24.47
C VAL A 277 30.26 0.78 -24.78
N LYS A 278 31.50 0.71 -24.26
CA LYS A 278 32.40 -0.44 -24.43
C LYS A 278 32.81 -1.02 -23.09
N TYR A 279 32.69 -2.33 -22.95
CA TYR A 279 33.16 -3.08 -21.79
C TYR A 279 34.20 -4.09 -22.20
N ASN A 280 35.44 -3.96 -21.67
CA ASN A 280 36.59 -4.78 -22.07
C ASN A 280 36.74 -4.92 -23.61
N GLY A 281 36.61 -3.80 -24.32
CA GLY A 281 36.74 -3.74 -25.78
C GLY A 281 35.48 -4.14 -26.57
N THR A 282 34.48 -4.74 -25.93
CA THR A 282 33.22 -5.16 -26.58
C THR A 282 32.23 -4.00 -26.56
N VAL A 283 31.66 -3.66 -27.72
CA VAL A 283 30.59 -2.66 -27.84
C VAL A 283 29.28 -3.24 -27.30
N LEU A 284 28.68 -2.59 -26.31
CA LEU A 284 27.43 -2.99 -25.71
C LEU A 284 26.24 -2.48 -26.53
N LYS A 285 25.14 -3.22 -26.50
CA LYS A 285 23.90 -2.91 -27.23
C LYS A 285 22.89 -2.19 -26.34
N ASN A 286 22.43 -1.01 -26.78
CA ASN A 286 21.32 -0.32 -26.14
C ASN A 286 20.02 -1.16 -26.26
N GLY A 287 19.27 -1.24 -25.16
CA GLY A 287 18.05 -2.03 -25.04
C GLY A 287 18.26 -3.43 -24.47
N SER A 288 19.39 -4.11 -24.74
CA SER A 288 19.71 -5.45 -24.22
C SER A 288 20.76 -5.43 -23.11
N ASP A 289 21.86 -4.68 -23.28
CA ASP A 289 22.97 -4.63 -22.33
C ASP A 289 22.91 -3.40 -21.41
N TYR A 290 22.27 -2.33 -21.89
CA TYR A 290 22.01 -1.11 -21.11
C TYR A 290 20.80 -0.37 -21.66
N THR A 291 20.33 0.60 -20.89
CA THR A 291 19.33 1.61 -21.32
C THR A 291 19.84 3.00 -20.99
N THR A 292 19.33 4.00 -21.70
CA THR A 292 19.64 5.41 -21.45
C THR A 292 18.41 6.18 -21.00
N SER A 293 18.61 7.11 -20.08
CA SER A 293 17.60 8.09 -19.70
C SER A 293 18.25 9.47 -19.59
N TYR A 294 17.45 10.51 -19.85
CA TYR A 294 17.92 11.89 -19.88
C TYR A 294 17.11 12.75 -18.92
N SER A 295 17.76 13.76 -18.34
CA SER A 295 17.10 14.80 -17.57
C SER A 295 17.71 16.16 -17.86
N ASN A 296 16.91 17.22 -17.69
CA ASN A 296 17.28 18.62 -18.01
C ASN A 296 17.72 18.84 -19.47
N ASN A 297 17.32 17.95 -20.39
CA ASN A 297 17.78 17.93 -21.77
C ASN A 297 16.89 18.70 -22.76
N LYS A 298 15.99 19.56 -22.27
CA LYS A 298 15.09 20.41 -23.06
C LYS A 298 15.39 21.89 -22.96
N LYS A 299 16.32 22.29 -22.10
CA LYS A 299 16.65 23.69 -21.82
C LYS A 299 18.14 23.94 -21.97
N ILE A 300 18.51 25.17 -22.18
CA ILE A 300 19.92 25.61 -22.16
C ILE A 300 20.47 25.40 -20.76
N GLY A 301 21.69 24.89 -20.68
CA GLY A 301 22.37 24.57 -19.43
C GLY A 301 22.92 23.16 -19.39
N LYS A 302 23.10 22.64 -18.19
CA LYS A 302 23.68 21.32 -17.94
C LYS A 302 22.59 20.24 -17.98
N ALA A 303 22.72 19.32 -18.91
CA ALA A 303 21.86 18.13 -19.02
C ALA A 303 22.57 16.89 -18.49
N ILE A 304 21.80 15.88 -18.15
CA ILE A 304 22.28 14.62 -17.58
C ILE A 304 21.83 13.46 -18.48
N VAL A 305 22.72 12.52 -18.72
CA VAL A 305 22.40 11.18 -19.26
C VAL A 305 22.80 10.10 -18.25
N LYS A 306 21.89 9.20 -17.97
CA LYS A 306 22.12 8.00 -17.18
C LYS A 306 22.13 6.78 -18.08
N ILE A 307 23.16 5.95 -17.94
CA ILE A 307 23.33 4.69 -18.62
C ILE A 307 23.17 3.60 -17.57
N THR A 308 22.07 2.85 -17.64
CA THR A 308 21.74 1.81 -16.67
C THR A 308 22.00 0.45 -17.27
N GLY A 309 22.86 -0.34 -16.64
CA GLY A 309 23.15 -1.72 -17.04
C GLY A 309 21.90 -2.59 -17.04
N LYS A 310 21.82 -3.54 -17.97
CA LYS A 310 20.73 -4.48 -18.16
C LYS A 310 21.28 -5.88 -18.48
N GLY A 311 20.49 -6.92 -18.17
CA GLY A 311 20.89 -8.30 -18.44
C GLY A 311 22.14 -8.72 -17.67
N LYS A 312 23.23 -8.97 -18.36
CA LYS A 312 24.52 -9.36 -17.77
C LYS A 312 25.25 -8.22 -17.07
N TYR A 313 24.85 -6.98 -17.33
CA TYR A 313 25.48 -5.78 -16.80
C TYR A 313 24.62 -5.14 -15.72
N GLY A 314 25.25 -4.66 -14.66
CA GLY A 314 24.57 -3.94 -13.59
C GLY A 314 25.33 -2.69 -13.20
N GLY A 315 24.64 -1.75 -12.59
CA GLY A 315 25.16 -0.44 -12.20
C GLY A 315 24.66 0.69 -13.08
N ILE A 316 25.06 1.91 -12.73
CA ILE A 316 24.62 3.14 -13.39
C ILE A 316 25.84 4.01 -13.64
N ILE A 317 25.99 4.48 -14.88
CA ILE A 317 26.94 5.53 -15.25
C ILE A 317 26.14 6.83 -15.44
N THR A 318 26.56 7.92 -14.78
CA THR A 318 25.98 9.25 -14.97
C THR A 318 26.98 10.12 -15.66
N LYS A 319 26.59 10.73 -16.79
CA LYS A 319 27.37 11.70 -17.53
C LYS A 319 26.57 12.98 -17.71
N THR A 320 27.26 14.10 -17.89
CA THR A 320 26.64 15.39 -18.14
C THR A 320 27.09 15.94 -19.48
N PHE A 321 26.26 16.74 -20.10
CA PHE A 321 26.61 17.50 -21.30
C PHE A 321 25.97 18.90 -21.24
N THR A 322 26.52 19.82 -22.01
CA THR A 322 26.03 21.19 -22.04
C THR A 322 25.15 21.41 -23.27
N ILE A 323 24.03 22.08 -23.06
CA ILE A 323 23.19 22.64 -24.14
C ILE A 323 23.41 24.12 -24.16
N ASN A 324 23.99 24.59 -25.25
CA ASN A 324 24.26 26.03 -25.49
C ASN A 324 23.15 26.64 -26.35
N PRO A 325 23.01 27.98 -26.33
CA PRO A 325 22.17 28.66 -27.30
C PRO A 325 22.48 28.27 -28.74
N ALA A 326 21.47 28.24 -29.59
CA ALA A 326 21.69 28.02 -31.03
C ALA A 326 22.44 29.17 -31.66
N LYS A 327 23.17 28.88 -32.74
CA LYS A 327 23.88 29.89 -33.52
C LYS A 327 22.95 31.05 -33.86
N GLN A 328 23.42 32.26 -33.67
CA GLN A 328 22.71 33.49 -33.98
C GLN A 328 22.93 33.88 -35.45
N GLU A 329 21.94 34.51 -36.05
CA GLU A 329 22.01 35.00 -37.42
C GLU A 329 21.80 36.53 -37.45
N ILE A 330 22.62 37.22 -38.22
CA ILE A 330 22.43 38.62 -38.55
C ILE A 330 21.42 38.67 -39.70
N GLN A 331 20.28 39.33 -39.47
CA GLN A 331 19.21 39.48 -40.45
C GLN A 331 19.44 40.70 -41.36
N LYS A 332 19.99 41.77 -40.80
CA LYS A 332 20.28 42.97 -41.54
C LYS A 332 21.53 43.66 -41.00
N LEU A 333 22.37 44.11 -41.92
CA LEU A 333 23.55 44.90 -41.62
C LEU A 333 23.60 46.08 -42.62
N THR A 334 23.52 47.31 -42.10
CA THR A 334 23.44 48.51 -42.95
C THR A 334 24.54 49.50 -42.59
N SER A 335 25.28 49.98 -43.60
CA SER A 335 26.30 51.02 -43.44
C SER A 335 25.65 52.39 -43.17
N LYS A 336 26.25 53.13 -42.26
CA LYS A 336 25.90 54.49 -41.91
C LYS A 336 27.19 55.33 -41.81
N SER A 337 27.11 56.70 -41.86
CA SER A 337 28.26 57.54 -41.62
C SER A 337 28.86 57.28 -40.23
N LYS A 338 30.15 56.87 -40.20
CA LYS A 338 30.87 56.48 -38.95
C LYS A 338 30.13 55.60 -38.02
N ALA A 339 29.27 54.69 -38.60
CA ALA A 339 28.39 53.82 -37.85
C ALA A 339 27.92 52.63 -38.73
N PHE A 340 27.34 51.59 -38.10
CA PHE A 340 26.54 50.60 -38.79
C PHE A 340 25.32 50.23 -37.94
N PHE A 341 24.27 49.86 -38.60
CA PHE A 341 23.06 49.26 -38.01
C PHE A 341 23.13 47.74 -38.19
N VAL A 342 22.85 47.00 -37.12
CA VAL A 342 22.78 45.54 -37.10
C VAL A 342 21.48 45.09 -36.46
N ASP A 343 20.85 44.12 -37.12
CA ASP A 343 19.60 43.51 -36.72
C ASP A 343 19.79 41.98 -36.75
N TRP A 344 19.30 41.30 -35.77
CA TRP A 344 19.43 39.81 -35.59
C TRP A 344 18.11 39.18 -35.16
N ALA A 345 18.03 37.86 -35.30
CA ALA A 345 16.85 37.11 -34.91
C ALA A 345 16.69 37.10 -33.38
N GLN A 346 15.53 37.51 -32.88
CA GLN A 346 15.19 37.42 -31.45
C GLN A 346 15.12 35.96 -31.00
N LYS A 347 15.69 35.65 -29.82
CA LYS A 347 15.65 34.32 -29.20
C LYS A 347 14.95 34.38 -27.84
N GLY A 348 13.78 33.74 -27.70
CA GLY A 348 13.01 33.72 -26.45
C GLY A 348 13.73 33.05 -25.29
N SER A 349 14.65 32.12 -25.57
CA SER A 349 15.50 31.45 -24.59
C SER A 349 16.72 32.24 -24.13
N ALA A 350 17.02 33.37 -24.77
CA ALA A 350 18.19 34.19 -24.44
C ALA A 350 17.93 35.09 -23.22
N THR A 351 18.94 35.30 -22.41
CA THR A 351 19.01 36.39 -21.44
C THR A 351 19.34 37.71 -22.14
N GLY A 352 20.17 37.66 -23.15
CA GLY A 352 20.58 38.80 -23.96
C GLY A 352 21.48 38.42 -25.11
N TYR A 353 22.15 39.41 -25.66
CA TYR A 353 22.99 39.28 -26.86
C TYR A 353 24.33 39.98 -26.68
N GLU A 354 25.36 39.49 -27.38
CA GLU A 354 26.64 40.11 -27.50
C GLU A 354 26.94 40.37 -28.98
N ILE A 355 27.27 41.62 -29.32
CA ILE A 355 27.72 42.05 -30.64
C ILE A 355 29.22 42.26 -30.55
N GLN A 356 29.97 41.60 -31.41
CA GLN A 356 31.41 41.87 -31.59
C GLN A 356 31.67 42.48 -32.96
N TYR A 357 32.58 43.43 -33.00
CA TYR A 357 32.99 44.03 -34.24
C TYR A 357 34.49 44.36 -34.23
N ALA A 358 35.14 44.25 -35.39
CA ALA A 358 36.56 44.45 -35.58
C ALA A 358 36.84 44.90 -37.01
N THR A 359 38.01 45.47 -37.23
CA THR A 359 38.46 45.84 -38.57
C THR A 359 39.15 44.73 -39.34
N ASN A 360 39.19 43.52 -38.76
CA ASN A 360 39.80 42.36 -39.39
C ASN A 360 38.88 41.15 -39.21
N SER A 361 38.94 40.21 -40.16
CA SER A 361 38.09 38.98 -40.19
C SER A 361 38.38 37.97 -39.11
N LYS A 362 39.53 38.06 -38.45
CA LYS A 362 39.93 37.19 -37.33
C LYS A 362 39.40 37.68 -35.99
N PHE A 363 38.74 38.84 -35.97
CA PHE A 363 38.24 39.50 -34.75
C PHE A 363 39.34 39.77 -33.71
N THR A 364 40.59 39.98 -34.17
CA THR A 364 41.68 40.40 -33.30
C THR A 364 41.38 41.83 -32.77
N ASN A 365 41.52 42.00 -31.44
CA ASN A 365 41.18 43.26 -30.76
C ASN A 365 39.72 43.71 -31.00
N ALA A 366 38.79 42.76 -31.14
CA ALA A 366 37.37 43.04 -31.34
C ALA A 366 36.80 43.82 -30.15
N LYS A 367 35.96 44.79 -30.45
CA LYS A 367 35.12 45.45 -29.47
C LYS A 367 33.82 44.67 -29.27
N LYS A 368 33.25 44.79 -28.07
CA LYS A 368 32.04 44.07 -27.69
C LYS A 368 30.98 45.00 -27.09
N VAL A 369 29.74 44.81 -27.51
CA VAL A 369 28.56 45.44 -26.91
C VAL A 369 27.65 44.35 -26.38
N THR A 370 27.21 44.47 -25.13
CA THR A 370 26.31 43.52 -24.49
C THR A 370 24.91 44.10 -24.33
N ILE A 371 23.91 43.42 -24.83
CA ILE A 371 22.50 43.75 -24.68
C ILE A 371 21.93 42.81 -23.60
N LYS A 372 21.49 43.37 -22.47
CA LYS A 372 21.05 42.58 -21.27
C LYS A 372 19.57 42.25 -21.25
N ASN A 373 18.92 42.19 -22.41
CA ASN A 373 17.54 41.73 -22.54
C ASN A 373 17.35 40.99 -23.87
N ASN A 374 16.38 40.11 -23.95
CA ASN A 374 16.14 39.33 -25.16
C ASN A 374 15.18 40.00 -26.16
N LYS A 375 14.59 41.13 -25.80
CA LYS A 375 13.61 41.85 -26.65
C LYS A 375 14.26 42.84 -27.59
N THR A 376 15.46 43.28 -27.28
CA THR A 376 16.25 44.16 -28.16
C THR A 376 17.00 43.30 -29.18
N ASP A 377 16.56 43.31 -30.41
CA ASP A 377 17.05 42.50 -31.52
C ASP A 377 17.81 43.33 -32.60
N LYS A 378 18.11 44.56 -32.30
CA LYS A 378 18.82 45.48 -33.19
C LYS A 378 19.51 46.61 -32.42
N THR A 379 20.57 47.16 -33.03
CA THR A 379 21.25 48.32 -32.49
C THR A 379 22.06 49.03 -33.58
N THR A 380 22.42 50.30 -33.32
CA THR A 380 23.38 51.06 -34.13
C THR A 380 24.66 51.21 -33.34
N ILE A 381 25.75 50.76 -33.91
CA ILE A 381 27.13 51.01 -33.39
C ILE A 381 27.65 52.22 -34.06
N SER A 382 27.98 53.30 -33.29
CA SER A 382 28.41 54.58 -33.74
C SER A 382 29.84 54.93 -33.27
N LYS A 383 30.32 56.13 -33.63
CA LYS A 383 31.68 56.64 -33.29
C LYS A 383 32.80 55.78 -33.88
N LEU A 384 32.53 55.20 -35.04
CA LEU A 384 33.51 54.45 -35.80
C LEU A 384 34.33 55.30 -36.71
N ARG A 385 35.40 54.72 -37.27
CA ARG A 385 36.19 55.38 -38.31
C ARG A 385 35.40 55.39 -39.62
N GLY A 386 35.33 56.58 -40.26
CA GLY A 386 34.73 56.70 -41.59
C GLY A 386 35.53 55.94 -42.65
N ASN A 387 34.84 55.46 -43.67
CA ASN A 387 35.47 54.78 -44.82
C ASN A 387 36.32 53.55 -44.38
N LYS A 388 35.89 52.83 -43.32
CA LYS A 388 36.62 51.71 -42.80
C LYS A 388 35.67 50.43 -42.83
N LYS A 389 36.21 49.29 -43.29
CA LYS A 389 35.52 48.04 -43.27
C LYS A 389 35.48 47.43 -41.85
N TYR A 390 34.32 47.09 -41.39
CA TYR A 390 34.13 46.38 -40.12
C TYR A 390 33.52 44.96 -40.35
N TYR A 391 33.99 44.02 -39.58
CA TYR A 391 33.45 42.70 -39.49
C TYR A 391 32.61 42.61 -38.23
N VAL A 392 31.41 42.06 -38.33
CA VAL A 392 30.41 42.02 -37.24
C VAL A 392 29.92 40.61 -37.04
N ARG A 393 29.81 40.18 -35.79
CA ARG A 393 29.15 38.95 -35.43
C ARG A 393 28.29 39.15 -34.17
N VAL A 394 27.22 38.36 -34.05
CA VAL A 394 26.27 38.41 -32.94
C VAL A 394 26.11 37.02 -32.38
N ARG A 395 26.02 36.91 -31.07
CA ARG A 395 25.60 35.68 -30.38
C ARG A 395 24.59 36.00 -29.30
N SER A 396 23.72 35.07 -29.00
CA SER A 396 22.88 35.09 -27.79
C SER A 396 23.66 34.49 -26.63
N TYR A 397 23.32 34.89 -25.41
CA TYR A 397 23.75 34.22 -24.20
C TYR A 397 22.56 33.95 -23.31
N THR A 398 22.65 32.87 -22.53
CA THR A 398 21.62 32.48 -21.56
C THR A 398 22.29 32.22 -20.21
N ALA A 399 21.88 32.97 -19.19
CA ALA A 399 22.36 32.80 -17.83
C ALA A 399 21.54 31.75 -17.13
N VAL A 400 22.20 30.71 -16.60
CA VAL A 400 21.61 29.64 -15.82
C VAL A 400 22.43 29.48 -14.54
N ASN A 401 21.81 29.69 -13.38
CA ASN A 401 22.48 29.60 -12.08
C ASN A 401 23.81 30.38 -12.00
N GLY A 402 23.83 31.61 -12.53
CA GLY A 402 25.01 32.50 -12.52
C GLY A 402 26.05 32.17 -13.58
N THR A 403 25.86 31.17 -14.42
CA THR A 403 26.75 30.80 -15.53
C THR A 403 26.14 31.22 -16.86
N ASN A 404 26.89 31.96 -17.68
CA ASN A 404 26.49 32.33 -19.02
C ASN A 404 26.85 31.23 -20.01
N HIS A 405 25.82 30.67 -20.66
CA HIS A 405 25.97 29.73 -21.76
C HIS A 405 25.98 30.50 -23.08
N ILE A 406 26.97 30.24 -23.88
CA ILE A 406 27.22 30.91 -25.17
C ILE A 406 27.59 29.88 -26.23
N VAL A 407 27.51 30.29 -27.48
CA VAL A 407 28.04 29.55 -28.64
C VAL A 407 29.27 30.20 -29.15
#